data_c7242928fe662f3dfa6ef99db423aa37
#
_entry.id   c7242928fe662f3dfa6ef99db423aa37
#
_cell.length_a   1.000
_cell.length_b   1.000
_cell.length_c   1.000
_cell.angle_alpha   90.00
_cell.angle_beta   90.00
_cell.angle_gamma   90.00
#
_symmetry.space_group_name_H-M   'P 1'
#
loop_
_entity.id
_entity.type
_entity.pdbx_description
1 polymer ?
#
loop_
_entity_poly.entity_id
_entity_poly.type
_entity_poly.pdbx_seq_one_letter_code
_entity_poly.pdbx_strand_id
1 'polypeptide(L)'
;MEILDFKLRLQQIASDAGFSAVGITDPLKVDQTIKEKFRKFIKNDWNAGMDWMEKRINERIAPENLWPSVKSILVFTDDYTPAEDPLKKLMDKELSNISVYATKKDYHKVVKSKLKIVASWVKKKLDCELKIFVDTAPVMEKPLAQLSGLGWQGKHTNLVSRNMGNWFFIGVMYIDKSLPADQPEQDNCGSCTK
;
A
#
# COMPACT_ATOMS: atom_id res chain seq x y z
N MET A 1 3.72 27.48 5.56
CA MET A 1 2.54 26.56 5.57
C MET A 1 2.76 25.61 6.71
N GLU A 2 1.86 25.59 7.65
CA GLU A 2 1.95 24.65 8.76
C GLU A 2 1.81 23.21 8.23
N ILE A 3 2.54 22.28 8.84
CA ILE A 3 2.58 20.85 8.44
C ILE A 3 1.19 20.23 8.50
N LEU A 4 0.38 20.65 9.47
CA LEU A 4 -1.01 20.19 9.61
C LEU A 4 -1.87 20.59 8.40
N ASP A 5 -1.70 21.80 7.88
CA ASP A 5 -2.39 22.28 6.67
C ASP A 5 -2.01 21.47 5.43
N PHE A 6 -0.73 21.08 5.28
CA PHE A 6 -0.30 20.21 4.19
C PHE A 6 -1.00 18.86 4.24
N LYS A 7 -1.06 18.22 5.42
CA LYS A 7 -1.66 16.87 5.56
C LYS A 7 -3.16 16.90 5.27
N LEU A 8 -3.90 17.87 5.80
CA LEU A 8 -5.33 18.02 5.53
C LEU A 8 -5.57 18.23 4.03
N ARG A 9 -4.73 19.06 3.40
CA ARG A 9 -4.85 19.31 1.97
C ARG A 9 -4.50 18.07 1.12
N LEU A 10 -3.47 17.31 1.52
CA LEU A 10 -3.13 16.04 0.89
C LEU A 10 -4.29 15.05 0.96
N GLN A 11 -4.94 14.93 2.13
CA GLN A 11 -6.12 14.09 2.30
C GLN A 11 -7.26 14.49 1.37
N GLN A 12 -7.53 15.80 1.24
CA GLN A 12 -8.55 16.29 0.32
C GLN A 12 -8.21 15.96 -1.14
N ILE A 13 -6.99 16.25 -1.59
CA ILE A 13 -6.54 15.98 -2.96
C ILE A 13 -6.55 14.46 -3.26
N ALA A 14 -6.18 13.62 -2.29
CA ALA A 14 -6.26 12.18 -2.44
C ALA A 14 -7.71 11.69 -2.57
N SER A 15 -8.62 12.22 -1.75
CA SER A 15 -10.06 11.94 -1.82
C SER A 15 -10.66 12.39 -3.15
N ASP A 16 -10.35 13.59 -3.60
CA ASP A 16 -10.82 14.13 -4.91
C ASP A 16 -10.30 13.29 -6.09
N ALA A 17 -9.10 12.69 -5.96
CA ALA A 17 -8.56 11.75 -6.92
C ALA A 17 -9.20 10.35 -6.82
N GLY A 18 -10.03 10.09 -5.82
CA GLY A 18 -10.76 8.84 -5.58
C GLY A 18 -10.02 7.82 -4.74
N PHE A 19 -9.06 8.23 -3.91
CA PHE A 19 -8.50 7.38 -2.85
C PHE A 19 -9.36 7.45 -1.59
N SER A 20 -9.42 6.33 -0.88
CA SER A 20 -10.19 6.21 0.37
C SER A 20 -9.43 6.75 1.58
N ALA A 21 -8.11 6.62 1.59
CA ALA A 21 -7.25 7.16 2.62
C ALA A 21 -5.82 7.39 2.13
N VAL A 22 -5.06 8.22 2.85
CA VAL A 22 -3.63 8.43 2.68
C VAL A 22 -2.94 8.53 4.04
N GLY A 23 -1.79 7.88 4.16
CA GLY A 23 -0.92 7.94 5.33
C GLY A 23 0.54 8.19 4.93
N ILE A 24 1.33 8.66 5.88
CA ILE A 24 2.73 9.02 5.69
C ILE A 24 3.60 8.19 6.63
N THR A 25 4.69 7.61 6.11
CA THR A 25 5.69 6.93 6.93
C THR A 25 7.10 7.36 6.57
N ASP A 26 8.03 7.14 7.50
CA ASP A 26 9.45 7.31 7.31
C ASP A 26 10.04 6.00 6.74
N PRO A 27 10.88 6.02 5.70
CA PRO A 27 11.55 4.83 5.18
C PRO A 27 12.37 4.09 6.26
N LEU A 28 12.94 4.79 7.24
CA LEU A 28 13.71 4.20 8.34
C LEU A 28 12.86 3.40 9.33
N LYS A 29 11.53 3.54 9.32
CA LYS A 29 10.62 2.69 10.11
C LYS A 29 10.51 1.27 9.60
N VAL A 30 11.03 0.95 8.41
CA VAL A 30 11.20 -0.43 7.94
C VAL A 30 12.33 -1.07 8.74
N ASP A 31 11.99 -1.54 9.93
CA ASP A 31 12.94 -2.04 10.93
C ASP A 31 13.51 -3.42 10.58
N GLN A 32 14.44 -3.90 11.43
CA GLN A 32 15.07 -5.19 11.23
C GLN A 32 14.07 -6.35 11.32
N THR A 33 13.02 -6.23 12.14
CA THR A 33 11.97 -7.26 12.29
C THR A 33 11.21 -7.47 10.98
N ILE A 34 10.84 -6.40 10.30
CA ILE A 34 10.16 -6.45 8.99
C ILE A 34 11.09 -7.07 7.95
N LYS A 35 12.36 -6.65 7.92
CA LYS A 35 13.37 -7.17 6.99
C LYS A 35 13.62 -8.67 7.18
N GLU A 36 13.71 -9.12 8.43
CA GLU A 36 13.92 -10.54 8.76
C GLU A 36 12.72 -11.42 8.44
N LYS A 37 11.50 -10.94 8.69
CA LYS A 37 10.27 -11.66 8.28
C LYS A 37 10.28 -11.94 6.78
N PHE A 38 10.65 -10.96 5.96
CA PHE A 38 10.70 -11.15 4.51
C PHE A 38 11.84 -12.11 4.10
N ARG A 39 13.04 -11.98 4.69
CA ARG A 39 14.14 -12.92 4.44
C ARG A 39 13.78 -14.35 4.82
N LYS A 40 13.10 -14.54 5.98
CA LYS A 40 12.61 -15.84 6.40
C LYS A 40 11.57 -16.42 5.42
N PHE A 41 10.67 -15.58 4.89
CA PHE A 41 9.71 -15.96 3.87
C PHE A 41 10.41 -16.55 2.64
N ILE A 42 11.42 -15.87 2.12
CA ILE A 42 12.21 -16.37 0.97
C ILE A 42 13.02 -17.62 1.34
N LYS A 43 13.72 -17.61 2.48
CA LYS A 43 14.55 -18.75 2.92
C LYS A 43 13.75 -20.06 3.06
N ASN A 44 12.47 -19.97 3.36
CA ASN A 44 11.58 -21.12 3.51
C ASN A 44 10.83 -21.49 2.22
N ASP A 45 11.21 -20.92 1.08
CA ASP A 45 10.58 -21.13 -0.24
C ASP A 45 9.06 -20.86 -0.25
N TRP A 46 8.58 -19.99 0.65
CA TRP A 46 7.17 -19.64 0.73
C TRP A 46 6.68 -18.77 -0.42
N ASN A 47 7.61 -18.22 -1.21
CA ASN A 47 7.34 -17.53 -2.47
C ASN A 47 6.94 -18.49 -3.62
N ALA A 48 7.05 -19.80 -3.43
CA ALA A 48 6.75 -20.82 -4.45
C ALA A 48 7.39 -20.47 -5.82
N GLY A 49 6.62 -20.47 -6.90
CA GLY A 49 7.12 -20.09 -8.24
C GLY A 49 7.31 -18.59 -8.49
N MET A 50 7.27 -17.74 -7.46
CA MET A 50 7.47 -16.29 -7.61
C MET A 50 8.94 -15.90 -7.43
N ASP A 51 9.84 -16.42 -8.27
CA ASP A 51 11.29 -16.21 -8.20
C ASP A 51 11.71 -14.74 -8.30
N TRP A 52 10.85 -13.90 -8.91
CA TRP A 52 11.06 -12.46 -8.99
C TRP A 52 11.08 -11.77 -7.62
N MET A 53 10.51 -12.36 -6.58
CA MET A 53 10.55 -11.82 -5.22
C MET A 53 11.95 -11.86 -4.63
N GLU A 54 12.74 -12.88 -4.97
CA GLU A 54 14.11 -13.05 -4.52
C GLU A 54 15.09 -12.13 -5.24
N LYS A 55 14.89 -11.91 -6.54
CA LYS A 55 15.86 -11.20 -7.41
C LYS A 55 16.22 -9.79 -6.97
N ARG A 56 15.40 -9.11 -6.20
CA ARG A 56 15.60 -7.72 -5.75
C ARG A 56 15.32 -7.56 -4.26
N ILE A 57 15.80 -8.51 -3.47
CA ILE A 57 15.59 -8.54 -2.02
C ILE A 57 16.07 -7.25 -1.34
N ASN A 58 17.27 -6.78 -1.70
CA ASN A 58 17.89 -5.63 -1.05
C ASN A 58 17.11 -4.33 -1.25
N GLU A 59 16.58 -4.12 -2.45
CA GLU A 59 15.74 -2.96 -2.73
C GLU A 59 14.35 -3.11 -2.09
N ARG A 60 13.85 -4.33 -2.01
CA ARG A 60 12.53 -4.60 -1.44
C ARG A 60 12.48 -4.34 0.06
N ILE A 61 13.50 -4.79 0.80
CA ILE A 61 13.55 -4.65 2.26
C ILE A 61 14.05 -3.29 2.75
N ALA A 62 14.56 -2.44 1.86
CA ALA A 62 15.11 -1.14 2.22
C ALA A 62 14.73 -0.11 1.16
N PRO A 63 13.75 0.75 1.42
CA PRO A 63 13.31 1.78 0.47
C PRO A 63 14.46 2.65 -0.05
N GLU A 64 15.45 2.93 0.77
CA GLU A 64 16.66 3.69 0.43
C GLU A 64 17.55 2.98 -0.61
N ASN A 65 17.52 1.66 -0.69
CA ASN A 65 18.24 0.92 -1.73
C ASN A 65 17.55 1.01 -3.09
N LEU A 66 16.21 1.17 -3.09
CA LEU A 66 15.44 1.37 -4.31
C LEU A 66 15.56 2.83 -4.81
N TRP A 67 15.61 3.78 -3.90
CA TRP A 67 15.81 5.19 -4.19
C TRP A 67 16.51 5.91 -3.05
N PRO A 68 17.84 6.17 -3.17
CA PRO A 68 18.65 6.74 -2.08
C PRO A 68 18.19 8.10 -1.56
N SER A 69 17.48 8.87 -2.37
CA SER A 69 16.98 10.20 -1.98
C SER A 69 15.67 10.17 -1.21
N VAL A 70 15.05 8.99 -0.97
CA VAL A 70 13.77 8.91 -0.27
C VAL A 70 13.88 9.40 1.17
N LYS A 71 12.97 10.30 1.56
CA LYS A 71 12.87 10.84 2.92
C LYS A 71 11.50 10.61 3.55
N SER A 72 10.46 10.51 2.73
CA SER A 72 9.12 10.12 3.21
C SER A 72 8.42 9.25 2.18
N ILE A 73 7.52 8.42 2.67
CA ILE A 73 6.70 7.53 1.87
C ILE A 73 5.23 7.83 2.16
N LEU A 74 4.50 8.19 1.12
CA LEU A 74 3.05 8.37 1.17
C LEU A 74 2.41 7.09 0.66
N VAL A 75 1.46 6.56 1.41
CA VAL A 75 0.73 5.34 1.06
C VAL A 75 -0.74 5.66 0.92
N PHE A 76 -1.36 5.15 -0.13
CA PHE A 76 -2.75 5.42 -0.51
C PHE A 76 -3.52 4.11 -0.57
N THR A 77 -4.79 4.14 -0.18
CA THR A 77 -5.71 3.02 -0.33
C THR A 77 -6.83 3.37 -1.31
N ASP A 78 -7.17 2.43 -2.18
CA ASP A 78 -8.25 2.55 -3.18
C ASP A 78 -9.23 1.41 -2.99
N ASP A 79 -10.39 1.70 -2.38
CA ASP A 79 -11.42 0.72 -2.06
C ASP A 79 -12.07 0.15 -3.32
N TYR A 80 -12.19 -1.19 -3.38
CA TYR A 80 -12.91 -1.90 -4.43
C TYR A 80 -14.03 -2.79 -3.90
N THR A 81 -14.47 -2.57 -2.67
CA THR A 81 -15.58 -3.31 -2.06
C THR A 81 -16.80 -3.31 -2.99
N PRO A 82 -17.36 -4.47 -3.33
CA PRO A 82 -18.52 -4.55 -4.19
C PRO A 82 -19.78 -4.11 -3.43
N ALA A 83 -20.74 -3.54 -4.16
CA ALA A 83 -22.03 -3.16 -3.59
C ALA A 83 -22.89 -4.35 -3.18
N GLU A 84 -22.69 -5.52 -3.81
CA GLU A 84 -23.41 -6.77 -3.53
C GLU A 84 -22.45 -7.84 -3.02
N ASP A 85 -22.97 -8.76 -2.22
CA ASP A 85 -22.22 -9.94 -1.76
C ASP A 85 -21.78 -10.80 -2.96
N PRO A 86 -20.47 -10.88 -3.26
CA PRO A 86 -19.96 -11.62 -4.41
C PRO A 86 -20.13 -13.14 -4.26
N LEU A 87 -20.34 -13.63 -3.05
CA LEU A 87 -20.52 -15.07 -2.81
C LEU A 87 -21.89 -15.56 -3.30
N LYS A 88 -22.87 -14.68 -3.49
CA LYS A 88 -24.16 -15.04 -4.09
C LYS A 88 -24.03 -15.69 -5.45
N LYS A 89 -23.03 -15.27 -6.25
CA LYS A 89 -22.74 -15.84 -7.57
C LYS A 89 -22.27 -17.30 -7.55
N LEU A 90 -21.72 -17.76 -6.42
CA LEU A 90 -21.29 -19.17 -6.25
C LEU A 90 -22.46 -20.15 -6.28
N MET A 91 -23.69 -19.69 -6.06
CA MET A 91 -24.90 -20.53 -6.11
C MET A 91 -25.33 -20.85 -7.55
N ASP A 92 -24.91 -20.03 -8.52
CA ASP A 92 -25.18 -20.26 -9.93
C ASP A 92 -24.03 -21.05 -10.56
N LYS A 93 -24.26 -22.34 -10.83
CA LYS A 93 -23.25 -23.24 -11.38
C LYS A 93 -22.97 -23.03 -12.87
N GLU A 94 -23.81 -22.28 -13.56
CA GLU A 94 -23.63 -21.91 -14.98
C GLU A 94 -22.70 -20.73 -15.17
N LEU A 95 -22.36 -20.00 -14.09
CA LEU A 95 -21.50 -18.83 -14.13
C LEU A 95 -20.11 -19.12 -13.56
N SER A 96 -19.09 -18.66 -14.27
CA SER A 96 -17.73 -18.60 -13.72
C SER A 96 -17.62 -17.56 -12.61
N ASN A 97 -16.94 -17.90 -11.52
CA ASN A 97 -16.65 -16.93 -10.48
C ASN A 97 -15.30 -16.23 -10.72
N ILE A 98 -15.35 -14.93 -10.96
CA ILE A 98 -14.16 -14.10 -11.14
C ILE A 98 -13.94 -13.31 -9.85
N SER A 99 -12.70 -13.28 -9.38
CA SER A 99 -12.33 -12.51 -8.19
C SER A 99 -12.69 -11.03 -8.36
N VAL A 100 -13.27 -10.43 -7.33
CA VAL A 100 -13.84 -9.07 -7.38
C VAL A 100 -12.83 -8.03 -7.88
N TYR A 101 -11.57 -8.12 -7.46
CA TYR A 101 -10.52 -7.20 -7.91
C TYR A 101 -10.26 -7.23 -9.42
N ALA A 102 -10.58 -8.35 -10.08
CA ALA A 102 -10.34 -8.57 -11.51
C ALA A 102 -11.57 -8.29 -12.40
N THR A 103 -12.72 -7.94 -11.81
CA THR A 103 -13.98 -7.72 -12.56
C THR A 103 -14.03 -6.38 -13.31
N LYS A 104 -13.13 -5.46 -13.00
CA LYS A 104 -13.09 -4.10 -13.56
C LYS A 104 -11.85 -3.91 -14.43
N LYS A 105 -11.56 -2.66 -14.79
CA LYS A 105 -10.32 -2.28 -15.49
C LYS A 105 -9.10 -2.66 -14.65
N ASP A 106 -7.98 -2.94 -15.32
CA ASP A 106 -6.68 -3.20 -14.70
C ASP A 106 -6.36 -2.12 -13.63
N TYR A 107 -6.38 -2.55 -12.37
CA TYR A 107 -6.21 -1.66 -11.22
C TYR A 107 -4.84 -0.95 -11.20
N HIS A 108 -3.79 -1.58 -11.75
CA HIS A 108 -2.47 -0.94 -11.84
C HIS A 108 -2.57 0.37 -12.62
N LYS A 109 -3.32 0.40 -13.73
CA LYS A 109 -3.52 1.60 -14.54
C LYS A 109 -4.41 2.61 -13.83
N VAL A 110 -5.47 2.14 -13.16
CA VAL A 110 -6.42 3.00 -12.44
C VAL A 110 -5.72 3.70 -11.27
N VAL A 111 -5.12 2.94 -10.35
CA VAL A 111 -4.42 3.48 -9.19
C VAL A 111 -3.25 4.37 -9.60
N LYS A 112 -2.47 3.96 -10.62
CA LYS A 112 -1.37 4.79 -11.15
C LYS A 112 -1.86 6.11 -11.73
N SER A 113 -3.02 6.14 -12.37
CA SER A 113 -3.62 7.38 -12.89
C SER A 113 -4.02 8.32 -11.75
N LYS A 114 -4.66 7.82 -10.71
CA LYS A 114 -4.98 8.57 -9.49
C LYS A 114 -3.73 9.11 -8.80
N LEU A 115 -2.70 8.25 -8.65
CA LEU A 115 -1.41 8.67 -8.07
C LEU A 115 -0.77 9.82 -8.85
N LYS A 116 -0.83 9.82 -10.18
CA LYS A 116 -0.29 10.92 -11.00
C LYS A 116 -0.96 12.27 -10.72
N ILE A 117 -2.26 12.28 -10.45
CA ILE A 117 -2.99 13.51 -10.09
C ILE A 117 -2.43 14.06 -8.77
N VAL A 118 -2.36 13.22 -7.74
CA VAL A 118 -1.81 13.60 -6.43
C VAL A 118 -0.34 13.98 -6.55
N ALA A 119 0.46 13.20 -7.30
CA ALA A 119 1.88 13.45 -7.53
C ALA A 119 2.16 14.82 -8.14
N SER A 120 1.35 15.26 -9.11
CA SER A 120 1.48 16.58 -9.72
C SER A 120 1.29 17.69 -8.71
N TRP A 121 0.33 17.54 -7.80
CA TRP A 121 0.10 18.49 -6.72
C TRP A 121 1.23 18.48 -5.69
N VAL A 122 1.65 17.28 -5.22
CA VAL A 122 2.74 17.10 -4.24
C VAL A 122 4.04 17.71 -4.77
N LYS A 123 4.42 17.37 -6.02
CA LYS A 123 5.63 17.91 -6.67
C LYS A 123 5.64 19.43 -6.70
N LYS A 124 4.54 20.04 -7.12
CA LYS A 124 4.40 21.50 -7.18
C LYS A 124 4.42 22.13 -5.78
N LYS A 125 3.78 21.48 -4.80
CA LYS A 125 3.60 22.06 -3.46
C LYS A 125 4.87 22.00 -2.61
N LEU A 126 5.64 20.91 -2.74
CA LEU A 126 6.86 20.67 -1.95
C LEU A 126 8.15 21.00 -2.71
N ASP A 127 8.06 21.29 -4.00
CA ASP A 127 9.24 21.40 -4.88
C ASP A 127 10.17 20.20 -4.66
N CYS A 128 9.68 19.01 -4.99
CA CYS A 128 10.34 17.75 -4.68
C CYS A 128 10.40 16.82 -5.89
N GLU A 129 11.37 15.90 -5.87
CA GLU A 129 11.32 14.73 -6.74
C GLU A 129 10.55 13.60 -6.06
N LEU A 130 9.89 12.77 -6.89
CA LEU A 130 9.05 11.69 -6.40
C LEU A 130 9.03 10.50 -7.37
N LYS A 131 8.71 9.32 -6.81
CA LYS A 131 8.47 8.08 -7.57
C LYS A 131 7.17 7.44 -7.10
N ILE A 132 6.38 6.91 -8.04
CA ILE A 132 5.11 6.23 -7.74
C ILE A 132 5.19 4.75 -8.11
N PHE A 133 4.60 3.91 -7.26
CA PHE A 133 4.61 2.47 -7.39
C PHE A 133 3.21 1.90 -7.17
N VAL A 134 2.88 0.87 -7.93
CA VAL A 134 1.66 0.08 -7.78
C VAL A 134 2.02 -1.35 -8.15
N ASP A 135 2.25 -2.20 -7.17
CA ASP A 135 2.47 -3.66 -7.25
C ASP A 135 3.58 -4.17 -8.20
N THR A 136 4.15 -3.32 -9.05
CA THR A 136 5.12 -3.73 -10.09
C THR A 136 6.58 -3.48 -9.72
N ALA A 137 6.85 -2.91 -8.56
CA ALA A 137 8.19 -2.58 -8.07
C ALA A 137 8.57 -3.42 -6.84
N PRO A 138 9.87 -3.53 -6.50
CA PRO A 138 10.31 -4.20 -5.27
C PRO A 138 10.03 -3.33 -4.04
N VAL A 139 8.76 -3.14 -3.74
CA VAL A 139 8.25 -2.35 -2.60
C VAL A 139 7.42 -3.27 -1.71
N MET A 140 7.60 -3.19 -0.41
CA MET A 140 6.77 -3.89 0.57
C MET A 140 5.57 -3.03 0.95
N GLU A 141 4.57 -2.95 0.07
CA GLU A 141 3.43 -2.04 0.19
C GLU A 141 2.63 -2.25 1.48
N LYS A 142 2.35 -3.51 1.86
CA LYS A 142 1.57 -3.84 3.06
C LYS A 142 2.26 -3.40 4.36
N PRO A 143 3.55 -3.70 4.62
CA PRO A 143 4.27 -3.15 5.76
C PRO A 143 4.29 -1.61 5.77
N LEU A 144 4.51 -0.96 4.63
CA LEU A 144 4.50 0.50 4.54
C LEU A 144 3.12 1.08 4.89
N ALA A 145 2.04 0.44 4.46
CA ALA A 145 0.69 0.85 4.80
C ALA A 145 0.39 0.69 6.30
N GLN A 146 0.89 -0.37 6.94
CA GLN A 146 0.79 -0.53 8.40
C GLN A 146 1.59 0.56 9.13
N LEU A 147 2.81 0.83 8.69
CA LEU A 147 3.67 1.87 9.25
C LEU A 147 3.11 3.29 9.07
N SER A 148 2.22 3.49 8.10
CA SER A 148 1.53 4.77 7.84
C SER A 148 0.12 4.86 8.46
N GLY A 149 -0.27 3.89 9.31
CA GLY A 149 -1.52 3.91 10.06
C GLY A 149 -2.77 3.56 9.25
N LEU A 150 -2.64 2.96 8.06
CA LEU A 150 -3.78 2.66 7.19
C LEU A 150 -4.46 1.32 7.49
N GLY A 151 -3.81 0.48 8.29
CA GLY A 151 -4.31 -0.83 8.69
C GLY A 151 -3.19 -1.71 9.20
N TRP A 152 -3.48 -2.94 9.56
CA TRP A 152 -2.51 -3.94 10.02
C TRP A 152 -2.45 -5.14 9.08
N GLN A 153 -1.30 -5.79 9.03
CA GLN A 153 -1.14 -7.03 8.28
C GLN A 153 -1.76 -8.19 9.07
N GLY A 154 -2.89 -8.70 8.58
CA GLY A 154 -3.59 -9.81 9.23
C GLY A 154 -2.83 -11.13 9.14
N LYS A 155 -3.21 -12.13 9.96
CA LYS A 155 -2.64 -13.49 9.95
C LYS A 155 -2.78 -14.19 8.59
N HIS A 156 -3.78 -13.80 7.80
CA HIS A 156 -3.99 -14.23 6.41
C HIS A 156 -3.15 -13.46 5.38
N THR A 157 -2.19 -12.63 5.83
CA THR A 157 -1.24 -11.82 5.05
C THR A 157 -1.82 -10.62 4.29
N ASN A 158 -3.13 -10.42 4.26
CA ASN A 158 -3.72 -9.21 3.69
C ASN A 158 -3.69 -8.06 4.69
N LEU A 159 -3.62 -6.83 4.17
CA LEU A 159 -3.79 -5.64 4.99
C LEU A 159 -5.28 -5.49 5.35
N VAL A 160 -5.56 -5.17 6.61
CA VAL A 160 -6.92 -4.97 7.14
C VAL A 160 -7.04 -3.56 7.68
N SER A 161 -8.01 -2.82 7.22
CA SER A 161 -8.36 -1.49 7.73
C SER A 161 -9.58 -1.58 8.62
N ARG A 162 -9.63 -0.77 9.70
CA ARG A 162 -10.82 -0.68 10.58
C ARG A 162 -12.06 -0.22 9.84
N ASN A 163 -11.89 0.63 8.84
CA ASN A 163 -13.00 1.30 8.17
C ASN A 163 -13.39 0.66 6.83
N MET A 164 -12.44 -0.06 6.18
CA MET A 164 -12.61 -0.57 4.81
C MET A 164 -12.52 -2.09 4.72
N GLY A 165 -12.30 -2.80 5.86
CA GLY A 165 -12.01 -4.23 5.81
C GLY A 165 -10.67 -4.48 5.09
N ASN A 166 -10.63 -5.40 4.12
CA ASN A 166 -9.40 -5.78 3.39
C ASN A 166 -9.54 -5.70 1.86
N TRP A 167 -10.55 -5.03 1.34
CA TRP A 167 -10.86 -4.97 -0.08
C TRP A 167 -10.44 -3.63 -0.70
N PHE A 168 -9.15 -3.34 -0.67
CA PHE A 168 -8.58 -2.14 -1.26
C PHE A 168 -7.21 -2.43 -1.89
N PHE A 169 -6.90 -1.66 -2.92
CA PHE A 169 -5.57 -1.62 -3.53
C PHE A 169 -4.68 -0.63 -2.78
N ILE A 170 -3.38 -0.82 -2.91
CA ILE A 170 -2.37 0.06 -2.31
C ILE A 170 -1.59 0.75 -3.41
N GLY A 171 -1.45 2.07 -3.29
CA GLY A 171 -0.54 2.86 -4.10
C GLY A 171 0.51 3.50 -3.22
N VAL A 172 1.75 3.62 -3.71
CA VAL A 172 2.87 4.15 -2.92
C VAL A 172 3.56 5.27 -3.69
N MET A 173 3.95 6.32 -2.96
CA MET A 173 4.70 7.44 -3.48
C MET A 173 5.90 7.73 -2.57
N TYR A 174 7.11 7.62 -3.10
CA TYR A 174 8.34 8.04 -2.43
C TYR A 174 8.63 9.49 -2.78
N ILE A 175 9.06 10.28 -1.81
CA ILE A 175 9.44 11.69 -2.00
C ILE A 175 10.78 11.98 -1.31
N ASP A 176 11.54 12.93 -1.84
CA ASP A 176 12.84 13.38 -1.30
C ASP A 176 12.72 14.53 -0.26
N LYS A 177 11.54 14.76 0.26
CA LYS A 177 11.27 15.72 1.35
C LYS A 177 10.82 15.00 2.60
N SER A 178 11.29 15.45 3.75
CA SER A 178 10.86 14.94 5.06
C SER A 178 9.51 15.51 5.45
N LEU A 179 8.59 14.63 5.78
CA LEU A 179 7.27 14.94 6.33
C LEU A 179 7.10 14.21 7.66
N PRO A 180 6.31 14.73 8.60
CA PRO A 180 5.95 14.00 9.81
C PRO A 180 5.25 12.71 9.47
N ALA A 181 5.78 11.62 9.99
CA ALA A 181 5.18 10.30 9.82
C ALA A 181 3.96 10.11 10.74
N ASP A 182 2.98 9.39 10.24
CA ASP A 182 1.85 8.94 11.03
C ASP A 182 2.26 7.85 12.03
N GLN A 183 1.39 7.60 13.01
CA GLN A 183 1.59 6.49 13.92
C GLN A 183 1.25 5.17 13.22
N PRO A 184 2.07 4.13 13.38
CA PRO A 184 1.77 2.81 12.85
C PRO A 184 0.47 2.25 13.43
N GLU A 185 -0.28 1.49 12.61
CA GLU A 185 -1.42 0.73 13.11
C GLU A 185 -0.93 -0.52 13.84
N GLN A 186 -1.55 -0.81 14.98
CA GLN A 186 -1.25 -2.00 15.78
C GLN A 186 -1.93 -3.24 15.20
N ASP A 187 -1.36 -4.43 15.50
CA ASP A 187 -2.01 -5.70 15.16
C ASP A 187 -3.27 -5.89 16.00
N ASN A 188 -4.39 -6.14 15.31
CA ASN A 188 -5.70 -6.34 15.92
C ASN A 188 -6.30 -7.72 15.61
N CYS A 189 -5.50 -8.70 15.18
CA CYS A 189 -5.98 -10.04 14.86
C CYS A 189 -6.49 -10.83 16.08
N GLY A 190 -6.06 -10.48 17.28
CA GLY A 190 -6.50 -11.13 18.52
C GLY A 190 -6.31 -12.66 18.50
N SER A 191 -7.31 -13.38 18.99
CA SER A 191 -7.31 -14.85 19.11
C SER A 191 -7.75 -15.59 17.83
N CYS A 192 -7.96 -14.92 16.71
CA CYS A 192 -8.36 -15.54 15.45
C CYS A 192 -7.34 -16.62 15.02
N THR A 193 -7.82 -17.85 14.79
CA THR A 193 -7.03 -19.02 14.39
C THR A 193 -7.51 -19.66 13.10
N LYS A 194 -8.53 -19.11 12.46
CA LYS A 194 -9.10 -19.61 11.20
C LYS A 194 -8.44 -18.95 10.00
#